data_4991d4e8d7a99eb2a8cc7e2f40ded134
#
_entry.id   4991d4e8d7a99eb2a8cc7e2f40ded134
#
_cell.length_a   1.000
_cell.length_b   1.000
_cell.length_c   1.000
_cell.angle_alpha   90.00
_cell.angle_beta   90.00
_cell.angle_gamma   90.00
#
_symmetry.space_group_name_H-M   'P 1'
#
loop_
_entity.id
_entity.type
_entity.pdbx_description
1 polymer ?
#
loop_
_entity_poly.entity_id
_entity_poly.type
_entity_poly.pdbx_seq_one_letter_code
_entity_poly.pdbx_strand_id
1 'polypeptide(L)'
;MTTKKLYFLSISIIILVAISIAIYITLNSNTKTRLTNDSQQQIDTIIEHDLQKGHIPGASILIVKNGKVFLNKGYGYQDVDKKVKASPTTKYEIASNTKAFTGLAILKLAQEGRLNLNDAVSKHVPHFKMNYNGQNETITIKQLLAQTSGIPSDITSEDSVTNKNNRLNDVTRAIMGDELHHKPGKEFEYSNMNYDLLGLIIQNVTKQSYTKYITNSWLKPLHMTHTSFKQTNNKSKHDAIGYELQGSTPVVSKPEFNLWDTPSAYMLTSTEDLEHWIKFQLNPPNKYKSLVQQSHKNLSSTIGEPNANAYASGWFTNNDEHLVFHSGTLDNFSSFILLNPKQNYGIVVLANLNSEYVPKLVEHLNTQLLNHKQYSTVASVLNAHKDQFNIVTVLMTTLILLAFIFSAYRAWQMRHGKIILRKSKLTTFLSWLTLCIAIALILYALPYLILGSNNWSFVLTWLPIEIKLTLTTTFIALFSMLITILLVLHTTTIKKP
;
A
#
# COMPACT_ATOMS: atom_id res chain seq x y z
N MET A 1 -2.42 -3.45 -49.53
CA MET A 1 -1.54 -2.58 -48.71
C MET A 1 -0.21 -3.32 -48.52
N THR A 2 0.91 -2.71 -48.87
CA THR A 2 2.22 -3.38 -48.76
C THR A 2 2.56 -3.56 -47.25
N THR A 3 3.21 -4.68 -46.94
CA THR A 3 3.62 -5.05 -45.55
C THR A 3 4.35 -3.91 -44.83
N LYS A 4 5.11 -3.06 -45.54
CA LYS A 4 5.75 -1.86 -45.01
C LYS A 4 4.72 -0.80 -44.51
N LYS A 5 3.60 -0.61 -45.22
CA LYS A 5 2.56 0.35 -44.78
C LYS A 5 1.82 -0.12 -43.54
N LEU A 6 1.58 -1.44 -43.38
CA LEU A 6 0.98 -1.98 -42.16
C LEU A 6 1.91 -1.83 -40.93
N TYR A 7 3.23 -2.02 -41.15
CA TYR A 7 4.26 -1.86 -40.14
C TYR A 7 4.34 -0.40 -39.62
N PHE A 8 4.36 0.56 -40.55
CA PHE A 8 4.32 1.98 -40.21
C PHE A 8 3.02 2.36 -39.51
N LEU A 9 1.88 1.79 -39.90
CA LEU A 9 0.59 2.07 -39.29
C LEU A 9 0.56 1.56 -37.81
N SER A 10 1.09 0.36 -37.57
CA SER A 10 1.13 -0.23 -36.20
C SER A 10 2.02 0.56 -35.26
N ILE A 11 3.22 0.97 -35.74
CA ILE A 11 4.14 1.84 -34.96
C ILE A 11 3.52 3.21 -34.72
N SER A 12 2.86 3.79 -35.73
CA SER A 12 2.20 5.10 -35.59
C SER A 12 1.05 5.06 -34.59
N ILE A 13 0.28 3.97 -34.54
CA ILE A 13 -0.80 3.79 -33.56
C ILE A 13 -0.21 3.67 -32.15
N ILE A 14 0.85 2.91 -31.94
CA ILE A 14 1.52 2.78 -30.64
C ILE A 14 2.09 4.12 -30.16
N ILE A 15 2.72 4.88 -31.05
CA ILE A 15 3.26 6.21 -30.77
C ILE A 15 2.11 7.19 -30.46
N LEU A 16 1.01 7.17 -31.23
CA LEU A 16 -0.17 8.03 -31.00
C LEU A 16 -0.84 7.72 -29.65
N VAL A 17 -0.96 6.45 -29.28
CA VAL A 17 -1.48 6.04 -27.96
C VAL A 17 -0.56 6.51 -26.84
N ALA A 18 0.75 6.34 -26.97
CA ALA A 18 1.73 6.80 -25.98
C ALA A 18 1.73 8.35 -25.85
N ILE A 19 1.65 9.06 -26.97
CA ILE A 19 1.54 10.53 -27.00
C ILE A 19 0.21 10.99 -26.39
N SER A 20 -0.90 10.32 -26.69
CA SER A 20 -2.23 10.65 -26.13
C SER A 20 -2.25 10.47 -24.62
N ILE A 21 -1.63 9.41 -24.11
CA ILE A 21 -1.47 9.17 -22.67
C ILE A 21 -0.60 10.26 -22.03
N ALA A 22 0.52 10.62 -22.66
CA ALA A 22 1.41 11.68 -22.17
C ALA A 22 0.74 13.06 -22.17
N ILE A 23 0.00 13.42 -23.23
CA ILE A 23 -0.75 14.67 -23.34
C ILE A 23 -1.88 14.72 -22.30
N TYR A 24 -2.62 13.63 -22.12
CA TYR A 24 -3.69 13.53 -21.13
C TYR A 24 -3.17 13.69 -19.69
N ILE A 25 -2.04 13.06 -19.37
CA ILE A 25 -1.35 13.23 -18.10
C ILE A 25 -0.94 14.70 -17.88
N THR A 26 -0.39 15.36 -18.91
CA THR A 26 0.08 16.75 -18.81
C THR A 26 -1.08 17.76 -18.71
N LEU A 27 -2.18 17.52 -19.40
CA LEU A 27 -3.35 18.43 -19.41
C LEU A 27 -4.14 18.36 -18.10
N ASN A 28 -4.20 17.20 -17.41
CA ASN A 28 -4.91 17.06 -16.14
C ASN A 28 -4.08 17.41 -14.90
N SER A 29 -2.78 17.62 -15.04
CA SER A 29 -1.92 18.03 -13.90
C SER A 29 -2.12 19.49 -13.44
N ASN A 30 -2.93 20.29 -14.15
CA ASN A 30 -3.06 21.73 -13.93
C ASN A 30 -4.38 22.22 -13.30
N THR A 31 -5.23 21.37 -12.75
CA THR A 31 -6.41 21.86 -12.00
C THR A 31 -5.98 22.32 -10.59
N LYS A 32 -5.37 23.50 -10.53
CA LYS A 32 -5.17 24.23 -9.27
C LYS A 32 -6.49 24.83 -8.83
N THR A 33 -7.18 24.20 -7.91
CA THR A 33 -8.26 24.88 -7.16
C THR A 33 -7.61 25.81 -6.15
N ARG A 34 -7.65 27.11 -6.42
CA ARG A 34 -7.15 28.16 -5.52
C ARG A 34 -8.23 28.40 -4.46
N LEU A 35 -8.01 27.89 -3.25
CA LEU A 35 -8.87 28.15 -2.10
C LEU A 35 -8.39 29.40 -1.36
N THR A 36 -9.29 30.34 -1.10
CA THR A 36 -9.04 31.58 -0.35
C THR A 36 -9.24 31.35 1.16
N ASN A 37 -8.54 32.13 1.96
CA ASN A 37 -8.33 31.97 3.40
C ASN A 37 -9.60 31.80 4.26
N ASP A 38 -9.41 30.94 5.27
CA ASP A 38 -10.04 30.87 6.58
C ASP A 38 -11.49 30.42 6.69
N SER A 39 -11.66 29.14 7.00
CA SER A 39 -12.65 28.67 7.99
C SER A 39 -12.77 27.14 8.02
N GLN A 40 -13.31 26.63 9.11
CA GLN A 40 -13.73 25.24 9.27
C GLN A 40 -14.58 24.74 8.07
N GLN A 41 -15.35 25.64 7.44
CA GLN A 41 -16.15 25.37 6.26
C GLN A 41 -15.29 25.00 5.01
N GLN A 42 -14.09 25.58 4.87
CA GLN A 42 -13.18 25.22 3.78
C GLN A 42 -12.57 23.84 4.00
N ILE A 43 -12.23 23.51 5.25
CA ILE A 43 -11.75 22.18 5.63
C ILE A 43 -12.83 21.14 5.39
N ASP A 44 -14.09 21.39 5.78
CA ASP A 44 -15.22 20.52 5.48
C ASP A 44 -15.38 20.31 3.96
N THR A 45 -15.25 21.39 3.16
CA THR A 45 -15.34 21.31 1.69
C THR A 45 -14.23 20.44 1.10
N ILE A 46 -12.98 20.55 1.57
CA ILE A 46 -11.85 19.71 1.14
C ILE A 46 -12.16 18.25 1.48
N ILE A 47 -12.58 17.98 2.70
CA ILE A 47 -12.88 16.63 3.18
C ILE A 47 -13.99 16.00 2.33
N GLU A 48 -15.12 16.69 2.18
CA GLU A 48 -16.29 16.17 1.43
C GLU A 48 -15.93 15.92 -0.03
N HIS A 49 -15.17 16.83 -0.67
CA HIS A 49 -14.71 16.66 -2.03
C HIS A 49 -13.83 15.40 -2.19
N ASP A 50 -12.84 15.20 -1.31
CA ASP A 50 -11.92 14.09 -1.44
C ASP A 50 -12.59 12.75 -1.09
N LEU A 51 -13.49 12.72 -0.10
CA LEU A 51 -14.29 11.54 0.21
C LEU A 51 -15.20 11.15 -0.97
N GLN A 52 -15.84 12.14 -1.62
CA GLN A 52 -16.67 11.91 -2.79
C GLN A 52 -15.84 11.39 -3.98
N LYS A 53 -14.69 11.99 -4.25
CA LYS A 53 -13.76 11.55 -5.32
C LYS A 53 -13.21 10.16 -5.07
N GLY A 54 -12.95 9.81 -3.81
CA GLY A 54 -12.49 8.48 -3.41
C GLY A 54 -13.61 7.45 -3.28
N HIS A 55 -14.88 7.81 -3.54
CA HIS A 55 -16.05 6.96 -3.32
C HIS A 55 -16.10 6.37 -1.89
N ILE A 56 -15.56 7.11 -0.90
CA ILE A 56 -15.45 6.66 0.49
C ILE A 56 -16.81 6.77 1.17
N PRO A 57 -17.42 5.63 1.61
CA PRO A 57 -18.75 5.64 2.21
C PRO A 57 -18.80 6.38 3.54
N GLY A 58 -17.74 6.26 4.35
CA GLY A 58 -17.65 6.87 5.65
C GLY A 58 -16.22 7.06 6.13
N ALA A 59 -16.01 8.17 6.84
CA ALA A 59 -14.71 8.49 7.44
C ALA A 59 -14.89 9.26 8.74
N SER A 60 -13.89 9.20 9.62
CA SER A 60 -13.77 10.07 10.79
C SER A 60 -12.42 10.77 10.75
N ILE A 61 -12.44 12.09 10.92
CA ILE A 61 -11.26 12.95 10.80
C ILE A 61 -11.03 13.69 12.12
N LEU A 62 -9.76 13.66 12.58
CA LEU A 62 -9.30 14.41 13.74
C LEU A 62 -8.14 15.33 13.35
N ILE A 63 -8.23 16.58 13.79
CA ILE A 63 -7.12 17.55 13.75
C ILE A 63 -6.90 18.08 15.16
N VAL A 64 -5.68 17.88 15.67
CA VAL A 64 -5.22 18.45 16.94
C VAL A 64 -4.18 19.50 16.62
N LYS A 65 -4.30 20.70 17.20
CA LYS A 65 -3.32 21.78 17.03
C LYS A 65 -3.08 22.46 18.40
N ASN A 66 -1.80 22.60 18.78
CA ASN A 66 -1.40 23.22 20.06
C ASN A 66 -2.09 22.58 21.28
N GLY A 67 -2.19 21.24 21.28
CA GLY A 67 -2.83 20.47 22.35
C GLY A 67 -4.35 20.52 22.42
N LYS A 68 -5.00 21.27 21.51
CA LYS A 68 -6.46 21.41 21.44
C LYS A 68 -7.02 20.70 20.20
N VAL A 69 -8.22 20.15 20.32
CA VAL A 69 -8.96 19.64 19.17
C VAL A 69 -9.40 20.81 18.31
N PHE A 70 -8.98 20.84 17.06
CA PHE A 70 -9.44 21.77 16.05
C PHE A 70 -10.64 21.21 15.29
N LEU A 71 -10.60 19.92 14.93
CA LEU A 71 -11.68 19.17 14.30
C LEU A 71 -11.70 17.76 14.87
N ASN A 72 -12.88 17.24 15.21
CA ASN A 72 -13.11 15.80 15.41
C ASN A 72 -14.52 15.48 14.92
N LYS A 73 -14.65 14.96 13.71
CA LYS A 73 -15.94 14.84 13.02
C LYS A 73 -16.02 13.60 12.15
N GLY A 74 -17.20 12.96 12.12
CA GLY A 74 -17.54 11.90 11.19
C GLY A 74 -18.21 12.45 9.93
N TYR A 75 -17.94 11.81 8.79
CA TYR A 75 -18.49 12.12 7.47
C TYR A 75 -19.04 10.85 6.84
N GLY A 76 -20.16 10.95 6.12
CA GLY A 76 -20.79 9.81 5.48
C GLY A 76 -21.36 8.78 6.49
N TYR A 77 -21.17 7.48 6.22
CA TYR A 77 -21.82 6.39 6.94
C TYR A 77 -20.82 5.34 7.43
N GLN A 78 -20.89 4.97 8.71
CA GLN A 78 -20.20 3.78 9.21
C GLN A 78 -20.85 2.47 8.73
N ASP A 79 -22.17 2.51 8.42
CA ASP A 79 -22.95 1.40 7.86
C ASP A 79 -23.93 2.02 6.83
N VAL A 80 -23.68 1.80 5.55
CA VAL A 80 -24.47 2.36 4.45
C VAL A 80 -25.86 1.76 4.42
N ASP A 81 -25.96 0.44 4.57
CA ASP A 81 -27.22 -0.29 4.46
C ASP A 81 -28.20 0.13 5.55
N LYS A 82 -27.69 0.28 6.79
CA LYS A 82 -28.49 0.73 7.94
C LYS A 82 -28.56 2.25 8.06
N LYS A 83 -27.91 3.00 7.17
CA LYS A 83 -27.83 4.46 7.20
C LYS A 83 -27.32 5.02 8.55
N VAL A 84 -26.41 4.29 9.22
CA VAL A 84 -25.78 4.75 10.45
C VAL A 84 -24.65 5.70 10.11
N LYS A 85 -24.73 6.95 10.55
CA LYS A 85 -23.73 7.97 10.30
C LYS A 85 -22.40 7.64 10.99
N ALA A 86 -21.28 7.98 10.32
CA ALA A 86 -19.98 8.00 10.95
C ALA A 86 -19.88 9.14 11.98
N SER A 87 -19.11 8.91 13.04
CA SER A 87 -18.96 9.83 14.18
C SER A 87 -17.54 9.72 14.77
N PRO A 88 -17.13 10.62 15.67
CA PRO A 88 -15.86 10.46 16.37
C PRO A 88 -15.70 9.16 17.15
N THR A 89 -16.79 8.53 17.57
CA THR A 89 -16.80 7.24 18.29
C THR A 89 -16.84 6.03 17.38
N THR A 90 -16.99 6.22 16.06
CA THR A 90 -16.94 5.13 15.08
C THR A 90 -15.55 4.51 15.06
N LYS A 91 -15.48 3.18 15.18
CA LYS A 91 -14.23 2.43 15.17
C LYS A 91 -13.91 1.90 13.79
N TYR A 92 -12.67 2.07 13.39
CA TYR A 92 -12.10 1.58 12.14
C TYR A 92 -10.90 0.69 12.45
N GLU A 93 -10.63 -0.27 11.60
CA GLU A 93 -9.36 -0.96 11.58
C GLU A 93 -8.28 0.00 11.06
N ILE A 94 -7.25 0.27 11.88
CA ILE A 94 -6.23 1.28 11.53
C ILE A 94 -5.01 0.70 10.81
N ALA A 95 -5.08 -0.58 10.47
CA ALA A 95 -4.02 -1.27 9.74
C ALA A 95 -2.63 -0.98 10.34
N SER A 96 -1.65 -0.67 9.51
CA SER A 96 -0.25 -0.48 9.91
C SER A 96 0.01 0.66 10.90
N ASN A 97 -0.94 1.55 11.14
CA ASN A 97 -0.84 2.50 12.26
C ASN A 97 -0.76 1.78 13.64
N THR A 98 -1.15 0.50 13.71
CA THR A 98 -0.95 -0.39 14.86
C THR A 98 0.52 -0.52 15.25
N LYS A 99 1.44 -0.47 14.27
CA LYS A 99 2.89 -0.63 14.48
C LYS A 99 3.48 0.40 15.44
N ALA A 100 2.93 1.61 15.47
CA ALA A 100 3.37 2.66 16.39
C ALA A 100 3.19 2.26 17.86
N PHE A 101 2.12 1.56 18.19
CA PHE A 101 1.87 1.04 19.54
C PHE A 101 2.81 -0.11 19.87
N THR A 102 3.05 -1.00 18.93
CA THR A 102 3.99 -2.14 19.09
C THR A 102 5.43 -1.64 19.28
N GLY A 103 5.87 -0.70 18.43
CA GLY A 103 7.20 -0.11 18.54
C GLY A 103 7.41 0.59 19.88
N LEU A 104 6.45 1.41 20.31
CA LEU A 104 6.52 2.09 21.61
C LEU A 104 6.54 1.09 22.79
N ALA A 105 5.83 -0.03 22.69
CA ALA A 105 5.83 -1.09 23.70
C ALA A 105 7.21 -1.77 23.82
N ILE A 106 7.87 -2.06 22.72
CA ILE A 106 9.23 -2.61 22.69
C ILE A 106 10.22 -1.62 23.34
N LEU A 107 10.14 -0.34 22.96
CA LEU A 107 11.01 0.68 23.52
C LEU A 107 10.80 0.83 25.04
N LYS A 108 9.56 0.73 25.52
CA LYS A 108 9.25 0.73 26.95
C LYS A 108 9.87 -0.46 27.66
N LEU A 109 9.76 -1.67 27.12
CA LEU A 109 10.39 -2.86 27.68
C LEU A 109 11.92 -2.74 27.71
N ALA A 110 12.51 -2.11 26.70
CA ALA A 110 13.95 -1.83 26.68
C ALA A 110 14.35 -0.81 27.76
N GLN A 111 13.58 0.25 27.94
CA GLN A 111 13.79 1.24 28.99
C GLN A 111 13.65 0.63 30.40
N GLU A 112 12.77 -0.34 30.55
CA GLU A 112 12.60 -1.11 31.82
C GLU A 112 13.70 -2.17 32.06
N GLY A 113 14.67 -2.31 31.13
CA GLY A 113 15.74 -3.32 31.21
C GLY A 113 15.27 -4.77 31.02
N ARG A 114 14.04 -4.97 30.50
CA ARG A 114 13.46 -6.31 30.31
C ARG A 114 13.92 -6.98 29.01
N LEU A 115 14.44 -6.20 28.06
CA LEU A 115 15.13 -6.64 26.86
C LEU A 115 16.17 -5.60 26.44
N ASN A 116 17.05 -5.96 25.49
CA ASN A 116 17.96 -5.03 24.84
C ASN A 116 17.63 -5.01 23.35
N LEU A 117 17.61 -3.82 22.73
CA LEU A 117 17.33 -3.69 21.30
C LEU A 117 18.35 -4.42 20.40
N ASN A 118 19.56 -4.66 20.92
CA ASN A 118 20.60 -5.44 20.23
C ASN A 118 20.52 -6.95 20.54
N ASP A 119 19.57 -7.40 21.37
CA ASP A 119 19.36 -8.83 21.59
C ASP A 119 18.98 -9.49 20.25
N ALA A 120 19.52 -10.69 20.02
CA ALA A 120 19.05 -11.56 18.95
C ALA A 120 17.58 -11.94 19.18
N VAL A 121 16.79 -11.98 18.11
CA VAL A 121 15.38 -12.41 18.16
C VAL A 121 15.27 -13.81 18.78
N SER A 122 16.18 -14.72 18.46
CA SER A 122 16.26 -16.10 19.00
C SER A 122 16.42 -16.18 20.52
N LYS A 123 16.91 -15.11 21.18
CA LYS A 123 16.97 -15.03 22.64
C LYS A 123 15.58 -14.97 23.28
N HIS A 124 14.63 -14.34 22.60
CA HIS A 124 13.28 -14.12 23.10
C HIS A 124 12.23 -15.01 22.41
N VAL A 125 12.55 -15.51 21.20
CA VAL A 125 11.74 -16.42 20.40
C VAL A 125 12.55 -17.70 20.15
N PRO A 126 12.44 -18.72 21.02
CA PRO A 126 13.20 -19.96 20.88
C PRO A 126 12.99 -20.61 19.51
N HIS A 127 14.07 -21.19 18.97
CA HIS A 127 14.10 -21.86 17.66
C HIS A 127 13.93 -20.95 16.44
N PHE A 128 13.78 -19.63 16.61
CA PHE A 128 13.74 -18.71 15.48
C PHE A 128 15.08 -18.72 14.73
N LYS A 129 15.03 -19.04 13.45
CA LYS A 129 16.18 -19.08 12.54
C LYS A 129 15.74 -18.65 11.15
N MET A 130 16.56 -17.85 10.48
CA MET A 130 16.42 -17.52 9.06
C MET A 130 17.78 -17.52 8.39
N ASN A 131 17.82 -17.85 7.12
CA ASN A 131 19.04 -17.96 6.35
C ASN A 131 19.14 -16.80 5.34
N TYR A 132 20.36 -16.47 4.97
CA TYR A 132 20.69 -15.64 3.83
C TYR A 132 21.77 -16.35 3.02
N ASN A 133 21.50 -16.68 1.75
CA ASN A 133 22.39 -17.46 0.90
C ASN A 133 22.80 -18.80 1.57
N GLY A 134 21.85 -19.49 2.16
CA GLY A 134 22.05 -20.78 2.83
C GLY A 134 22.78 -20.71 4.17
N GLN A 135 23.14 -19.53 4.68
CA GLN A 135 23.81 -19.34 5.97
C GLN A 135 22.86 -18.74 7.00
N ASN A 136 22.85 -19.33 8.21
CA ASN A 136 22.03 -18.82 9.30
C ASN A 136 22.51 -17.42 9.74
N GLU A 137 21.60 -16.46 9.74
CA GLU A 137 21.86 -15.07 10.11
C GLU A 137 21.23 -14.73 11.46
N THR A 138 21.86 -13.79 12.17
CA THR A 138 21.34 -13.25 13.42
C THR A 138 20.57 -11.96 13.17
N ILE A 139 19.27 -11.96 13.46
CA ILE A 139 18.42 -10.80 13.40
C ILE A 139 18.24 -10.24 14.81
N THR A 140 18.39 -8.91 14.98
CA THR A 140 18.20 -8.21 16.25
C THR A 140 16.82 -7.56 16.34
N ILE A 141 16.35 -7.28 17.57
CA ILE A 141 15.10 -6.54 17.82
C ILE A 141 15.15 -5.15 17.16
N LYS A 142 16.32 -4.49 17.18
CA LYS A 142 16.50 -3.19 16.50
C LYS A 142 16.28 -3.29 15.00
N GLN A 143 16.74 -4.36 14.36
CA GLN A 143 16.55 -4.57 12.92
C GLN A 143 15.08 -4.83 12.56
N LEU A 144 14.32 -5.52 13.42
CA LEU A 144 12.87 -5.66 13.26
C LEU A 144 12.18 -4.29 13.36
N LEU A 145 12.48 -3.49 14.40
CA LEU A 145 11.93 -2.14 14.57
C LEU A 145 12.24 -1.22 13.38
N ALA A 146 13.44 -1.37 12.83
CA ALA A 146 13.95 -0.55 11.73
C ALA A 146 13.51 -1.00 10.35
N GLN A 147 12.79 -2.13 10.21
CA GLN A 147 12.45 -2.74 8.92
C GLN A 147 13.71 -3.07 8.09
N THR A 148 14.78 -3.53 8.75
CA THR A 148 16.06 -3.90 8.12
C THR A 148 16.48 -5.33 8.45
N SER A 149 15.56 -6.19 8.79
CA SER A 149 15.83 -7.59 9.11
C SER A 149 16.21 -8.42 7.88
N GLY A 150 15.78 -8.00 6.69
CA GLY A 150 15.82 -8.77 5.45
C GLY A 150 14.68 -9.79 5.31
N ILE A 151 13.73 -9.83 6.27
CA ILE A 151 12.54 -10.69 6.16
C ILE A 151 11.70 -10.21 4.98
N PRO A 152 11.34 -11.11 4.04
CA PRO A 152 10.60 -10.75 2.84
C PRO A 152 9.32 -9.97 3.11
N SER A 153 9.03 -9.00 2.26
CA SER A 153 7.81 -8.17 2.29
C SER A 153 6.58 -8.89 1.75
N ASP A 154 6.79 -9.93 0.96
CA ASP A 154 5.78 -10.69 0.22
C ASP A 154 5.32 -11.98 0.92
N ILE A 155 5.85 -12.26 2.10
CA ILE A 155 5.27 -13.30 2.96
C ILE A 155 3.86 -12.81 3.32
N THR A 156 2.91 -13.32 2.56
CA THR A 156 1.50 -13.07 2.82
C THR A 156 0.95 -14.21 3.66
N SER A 157 -0.04 -13.88 4.46
CA SER A 157 -0.77 -14.83 5.29
C SER A 157 -1.50 -15.93 4.49
N GLU A 158 -1.58 -15.82 3.17
CA GLU A 158 -2.31 -16.75 2.31
C GLU A 158 -1.72 -18.15 2.28
N ASP A 159 -0.40 -18.30 2.39
CA ASP A 159 0.27 -19.59 2.27
C ASP A 159 0.14 -20.48 3.52
N SER A 160 -0.33 -19.95 4.63
CA SER A 160 -0.36 -20.63 5.93
C SER A 160 -1.75 -20.83 6.56
N VAL A 161 -2.83 -20.45 5.86
CA VAL A 161 -4.21 -20.40 6.39
C VAL A 161 -4.88 -21.77 6.60
N THR A 162 -4.18 -22.88 6.48
CA THR A 162 -4.79 -24.21 6.69
C THR A 162 -5.12 -24.51 8.17
N ASN A 163 -4.78 -23.65 9.12
CA ASN A 163 -4.94 -23.96 10.54
C ASN A 163 -5.87 -22.96 11.26
N LYS A 164 -7.05 -23.41 11.68
CA LYS A 164 -8.07 -22.64 12.43
C LYS A 164 -7.62 -22.07 13.80
N ASN A 165 -6.37 -22.35 14.23
CA ASN A 165 -5.76 -21.87 15.49
C ASN A 165 -4.70 -20.78 15.27
N ASN A 166 -4.88 -19.96 14.30
CA ASN A 166 -4.09 -18.81 13.88
C ASN A 166 -3.75 -17.86 15.06
N ARG A 167 -2.71 -18.20 15.85
CA ARG A 167 -2.27 -17.44 17.01
C ARG A 167 -0.94 -16.76 16.71
N LEU A 168 -0.62 -15.71 17.46
CA LEU A 168 0.66 -15.00 17.33
C LEU A 168 1.89 -15.93 17.42
N ASN A 169 1.80 -17.04 18.18
CA ASN A 169 2.85 -18.05 18.23
C ASN A 169 3.10 -18.78 16.89
N ASP A 170 2.17 -18.69 15.95
CA ASP A 170 2.30 -19.37 14.64
C ASP A 170 3.07 -18.49 13.62
N VAL A 171 3.34 -17.22 13.94
CA VAL A 171 4.12 -16.31 13.08
C VAL A 171 5.49 -16.88 12.71
N THR A 172 6.16 -17.57 13.63
CA THR A 172 7.46 -18.18 13.35
C THR A 172 7.35 -19.33 12.35
N ARG A 173 6.24 -20.07 12.33
CA ARG A 173 6.03 -21.16 11.35
C ARG A 173 5.75 -20.59 9.96
N ALA A 174 5.12 -19.44 9.89
CA ALA A 174 4.80 -18.79 8.62
C ALA A 174 6.04 -18.38 7.83
N ILE A 175 7.17 -18.13 8.54
CA ILE A 175 8.42 -17.65 7.93
C ILE A 175 9.58 -18.66 8.07
N MET A 176 9.38 -19.75 8.78
CA MET A 176 10.43 -20.78 8.93
C MET A 176 10.60 -21.58 7.63
N GLY A 177 11.76 -21.46 7.05
CA GLY A 177 12.11 -22.12 5.79
C GLY A 177 12.31 -21.15 4.64
N ASP A 178 11.85 -19.89 4.78
CA ASP A 178 12.11 -18.85 3.80
C ASP A 178 13.51 -18.27 3.99
N GLU A 179 14.09 -17.80 2.90
CA GLU A 179 15.36 -17.08 2.92
C GLU A 179 15.10 -15.57 3.07
N LEU A 180 16.05 -14.90 3.69
CA LEU A 180 16.06 -13.45 3.75
C LEU A 180 16.34 -12.88 2.37
N HIS A 181 15.64 -11.84 1.96
CA HIS A 181 15.93 -11.10 0.72
C HIS A 181 17.25 -10.32 0.83
N HIS A 182 17.56 -9.79 2.01
CA HIS A 182 18.75 -8.99 2.27
C HIS A 182 19.45 -9.45 3.54
N LYS A 183 20.77 -9.23 3.60
CA LYS A 183 21.50 -9.47 4.83
C LYS A 183 21.01 -8.51 5.92
N PRO A 184 20.75 -9.00 7.16
CA PRO A 184 20.24 -8.17 8.25
C PRO A 184 21.04 -6.89 8.47
N GLY A 185 20.32 -5.76 8.52
CA GLY A 185 20.90 -4.43 8.74
C GLY A 185 21.46 -3.73 7.49
N LYS A 186 21.31 -4.30 6.31
CA LYS A 186 21.87 -3.70 5.07
C LYS A 186 20.88 -2.82 4.33
N GLU A 187 19.65 -3.27 4.18
CA GLU A 187 18.66 -2.60 3.35
C GLU A 187 17.34 -2.47 4.10
N PHE A 188 16.58 -1.44 3.78
CA PHE A 188 15.22 -1.27 4.25
C PHE A 188 14.29 -2.13 3.39
N GLU A 189 13.52 -2.98 4.04
CA GLU A 189 12.42 -3.72 3.41
C GLU A 189 11.25 -3.79 4.39
N TYR A 190 10.15 -3.13 4.03
CA TYR A 190 8.96 -3.10 4.86
C TYR A 190 8.28 -4.46 4.87
N SER A 191 8.22 -5.11 6.02
CA SER A 191 7.56 -6.41 6.24
C SER A 191 6.70 -6.37 7.50
N ASN A 192 5.45 -6.83 7.39
CA ASN A 192 4.56 -6.99 8.54
C ASN A 192 5.12 -7.96 9.57
N MET A 193 5.78 -9.03 9.10
CA MET A 193 6.37 -10.07 9.94
C MET A 193 7.36 -9.51 10.97
N ASN A 194 8.04 -8.41 10.66
CA ASN A 194 8.91 -7.73 11.63
C ASN A 194 8.13 -7.34 12.89
N TYR A 195 6.95 -6.75 12.73
CA TYR A 195 6.13 -6.27 13.85
C TYR A 195 5.34 -7.38 14.52
N ASP A 196 5.01 -8.44 13.80
CA ASP A 196 4.37 -9.62 14.35
C ASP A 196 5.35 -10.40 15.27
N LEU A 197 6.61 -10.51 14.85
CA LEU A 197 7.69 -11.02 15.71
C LEU A 197 7.93 -10.12 16.94
N LEU A 198 7.88 -8.78 16.79
CA LEU A 198 7.95 -7.87 17.93
C LEU A 198 6.79 -8.09 18.91
N GLY A 199 5.58 -8.33 18.40
CA GLY A 199 4.44 -8.72 19.23
C GLY A 199 4.65 -10.04 19.97
N LEU A 200 5.24 -11.04 19.34
CA LEU A 200 5.59 -12.31 19.95
C LEU A 200 6.68 -12.11 21.03
N ILE A 201 7.69 -11.27 20.78
CA ILE A 201 8.70 -10.90 21.78
C ILE A 201 8.05 -10.24 22.99
N ILE A 202 7.12 -9.28 22.80
CA ILE A 202 6.33 -8.67 23.88
C ILE A 202 5.65 -9.75 24.71
N GLN A 203 4.95 -10.70 24.06
CA GLN A 203 4.24 -11.79 24.73
C GLN A 203 5.22 -12.66 25.56
N ASN A 204 6.34 -13.05 24.98
CA ASN A 204 7.31 -13.92 25.62
C ASN A 204 8.02 -13.24 26.81
N VAL A 205 8.38 -11.96 26.69
CA VAL A 205 9.03 -11.18 27.73
C VAL A 205 8.08 -10.85 28.88
N THR A 206 6.81 -10.53 28.55
CA THR A 206 5.84 -10.07 29.57
C THR A 206 5.05 -11.21 30.20
N LYS A 207 5.03 -12.40 29.56
CA LYS A 207 4.14 -13.52 29.91
C LYS A 207 2.66 -13.18 29.89
N GLN A 208 2.29 -12.17 29.07
CA GLN A 208 0.93 -11.75 28.82
C GLN A 208 0.66 -11.83 27.33
N SER A 209 -0.60 -12.01 26.91
CA SER A 209 -0.93 -11.84 25.49
C SER A 209 -0.59 -10.41 25.04
N TYR A 210 -0.19 -10.26 23.79
CA TYR A 210 0.12 -8.96 23.18
C TYR A 210 -1.00 -7.94 23.43
N THR A 211 -2.24 -8.33 23.14
CA THR A 211 -3.41 -7.46 23.30
C THR A 211 -3.62 -7.01 24.75
N LYS A 212 -3.44 -7.93 25.72
CA LYS A 212 -3.53 -7.60 27.14
C LYS A 212 -2.44 -6.63 27.57
N TYR A 213 -1.21 -6.84 27.11
CA TYR A 213 -0.09 -5.96 27.44
C TYR A 213 -0.31 -4.55 26.88
N ILE A 214 -0.65 -4.41 25.59
CA ILE A 214 -0.92 -3.10 24.98
C ILE A 214 -2.09 -2.41 25.68
N THR A 215 -3.20 -3.13 25.95
CA THR A 215 -4.36 -2.58 26.65
C THR A 215 -3.98 -2.00 28.03
N ASN A 216 -3.21 -2.75 28.82
CA ASN A 216 -2.86 -2.32 30.17
C ASN A 216 -1.74 -1.26 30.19
N SER A 217 -0.79 -1.31 29.24
CA SER A 217 0.37 -0.42 29.22
C SER A 217 0.09 0.91 28.54
N TRP A 218 -0.83 0.95 27.58
CA TRP A 218 -1.09 2.13 26.74
C TRP A 218 -2.55 2.52 26.67
N LEU A 219 -3.48 1.61 26.30
CA LEU A 219 -4.86 2.01 26.03
C LEU A 219 -5.56 2.52 27.30
N LYS A 220 -5.53 1.78 28.39
CA LYS A 220 -6.13 2.20 29.65
C LYS A 220 -5.50 3.47 30.23
N PRO A 221 -4.13 3.57 30.37
CA PRO A 221 -3.50 4.77 30.88
C PRO A 221 -3.76 6.03 30.03
N LEU A 222 -4.00 5.87 28.73
CA LEU A 222 -4.30 6.96 27.80
C LEU A 222 -5.82 7.18 27.65
N HIS A 223 -6.67 6.49 28.42
CA HIS A 223 -8.13 6.59 28.35
C HIS A 223 -8.71 6.24 26.97
N MET A 224 -8.06 5.37 26.19
CA MET A 224 -8.52 4.89 24.90
C MET A 224 -9.51 3.73 25.10
N THR A 225 -10.71 4.06 25.57
CA THR A 225 -11.68 3.07 26.09
C THR A 225 -12.47 2.35 24.99
N HIS A 226 -12.56 2.93 23.80
CA HIS A 226 -13.20 2.34 22.62
C HIS A 226 -12.21 1.52 21.76
N THR A 227 -10.93 1.61 22.04
CA THR A 227 -9.89 0.89 21.28
C THR A 227 -9.84 -0.58 21.68
N SER A 228 -9.77 -1.43 20.69
CA SER A 228 -9.74 -2.89 20.84
C SER A 228 -8.92 -3.52 19.71
N PHE A 229 -8.84 -4.85 19.71
CA PHE A 229 -8.22 -5.61 18.64
C PHE A 229 -9.26 -6.45 17.93
N LYS A 230 -9.09 -6.67 16.62
CA LYS A 230 -9.99 -7.49 15.80
C LYS A 230 -10.11 -8.89 16.42
N GLN A 231 -11.33 -9.37 16.55
CA GLN A 231 -11.68 -10.70 17.02
C GLN A 231 -12.77 -11.30 16.12
N THR A 232 -12.76 -12.60 15.97
CA THR A 232 -13.66 -13.33 15.05
C THR A 232 -15.14 -13.15 15.36
N ASN A 233 -15.53 -12.86 16.62
CA ASN A 233 -16.94 -12.98 17.04
C ASN A 233 -17.52 -11.77 17.79
N ASN A 234 -16.79 -10.69 18.03
CA ASN A 234 -17.29 -9.55 18.81
C ASN A 234 -17.37 -8.29 17.95
N LYS A 235 -18.53 -8.02 17.34
CA LYS A 235 -18.81 -6.72 16.71
C LYS A 235 -19.48 -5.79 17.71
N SER A 236 -18.95 -4.57 17.84
CA SER A 236 -19.59 -3.47 18.56
C SER A 236 -20.50 -2.69 17.61
N LYS A 237 -21.55 -2.04 18.15
CA LYS A 237 -22.38 -1.11 17.38
C LYS A 237 -21.63 0.10 16.83
N HIS A 238 -20.43 0.35 17.33
CA HIS A 238 -19.54 1.43 16.87
C HIS A 238 -18.55 0.99 15.80
N ASP A 239 -18.48 -0.31 15.48
CA ASP A 239 -17.57 -0.80 14.45
C ASP A 239 -18.11 -0.43 13.07
N ALA A 240 -17.29 0.25 12.28
CA ALA A 240 -17.61 0.54 10.89
C ALA A 240 -17.70 -0.77 10.07
N ILE A 241 -18.59 -0.78 9.09
CA ILE A 241 -18.62 -1.81 8.05
C ILE A 241 -17.55 -1.43 7.03
N GLY A 242 -16.65 -2.37 6.69
CA GLY A 242 -15.64 -2.19 5.65
C GLY A 242 -16.22 -2.46 4.26
N TYR A 243 -15.76 -1.69 3.28
CA TYR A 243 -16.23 -1.74 1.90
C TYR A 243 -15.07 -1.92 0.93
N GLU A 244 -15.37 -2.47 -0.23
CA GLU A 244 -14.52 -2.46 -1.41
C GLU A 244 -15.29 -1.87 -2.58
N LEU A 245 -14.60 -1.44 -3.65
CA LEU A 245 -15.27 -0.89 -4.83
C LEU A 245 -15.51 -1.96 -5.88
N GLN A 246 -16.75 -2.10 -6.33
CA GLN A 246 -17.08 -2.76 -7.58
C GLN A 246 -17.42 -1.67 -8.61
N GLY A 247 -16.44 -1.34 -9.45
CA GLY A 247 -16.47 -0.12 -10.25
C GLY A 247 -16.41 1.12 -9.34
N SER A 248 -17.45 1.94 -9.34
CA SER A 248 -17.59 3.11 -8.47
C SER A 248 -18.52 2.89 -7.27
N THR A 249 -19.06 1.67 -7.10
CA THR A 249 -20.06 1.36 -6.08
C THR A 249 -19.40 0.67 -4.90
N PRO A 250 -19.50 1.21 -3.68
CA PRO A 250 -19.05 0.54 -2.48
C PRO A 250 -19.94 -0.69 -2.17
N VAL A 251 -19.31 -1.84 -2.00
CA VAL A 251 -19.97 -3.10 -1.57
C VAL A 251 -19.32 -3.59 -0.29
N VAL A 252 -20.11 -4.26 0.56
CA VAL A 252 -19.60 -4.78 1.85
C VAL A 252 -18.50 -5.81 1.58
N SER A 253 -17.34 -5.59 2.17
CA SER A 253 -16.18 -6.48 2.10
C SER A 253 -15.89 -7.11 3.45
N LYS A 254 -15.60 -8.42 3.45
CA LYS A 254 -15.29 -9.21 4.63
C LYS A 254 -14.06 -10.08 4.36
N PRO A 255 -12.88 -9.45 4.19
CA PRO A 255 -11.66 -10.20 3.92
C PRO A 255 -11.34 -11.15 5.09
N GLU A 256 -10.73 -12.27 4.77
CA GLU A 256 -10.09 -13.12 5.76
C GLU A 256 -8.93 -12.37 6.42
N PHE A 257 -8.60 -12.72 7.65
CA PHE A 257 -7.50 -12.10 8.36
C PHE A 257 -6.81 -13.10 9.28
N ASN A 258 -5.53 -12.87 9.54
CA ASN A 258 -4.73 -13.69 10.43
C ASN A 258 -4.56 -13.01 11.79
N LEU A 259 -4.86 -13.71 12.86
CA LEU A 259 -4.71 -13.17 14.22
C LEU A 259 -3.25 -12.89 14.60
N TRP A 260 -2.29 -13.51 13.94
CA TRP A 260 -0.86 -13.21 14.20
C TRP A 260 -0.45 -11.83 13.69
N ASP A 261 -1.13 -11.27 12.66
CA ASP A 261 -0.90 -9.90 12.17
C ASP A 261 -1.44 -8.81 13.13
N THR A 262 -2.01 -9.22 14.28
CA THR A 262 -2.53 -8.27 15.27
C THR A 262 -1.52 -7.20 15.69
N PRO A 263 -0.21 -7.49 15.91
CA PRO A 263 0.76 -6.48 16.27
C PRO A 263 1.13 -5.52 15.14
N SER A 264 0.91 -5.92 13.90
CA SER A 264 1.24 -5.13 12.72
C SER A 264 0.05 -4.38 12.13
N ALA A 265 -1.24 -4.87 12.30
CA ALA A 265 -2.34 -4.35 11.51
C ALA A 265 -3.73 -4.30 12.14
N TYR A 266 -4.09 -5.11 13.14
CA TYR A 266 -5.51 -5.32 13.50
C TYR A 266 -5.98 -4.64 14.80
N MET A 267 -5.55 -3.40 15.04
CA MET A 267 -6.15 -2.54 16.06
C MET A 267 -7.40 -1.85 15.48
N LEU A 268 -8.51 -1.84 16.25
CA LEU A 268 -9.71 -1.06 15.99
C LEU A 268 -9.75 0.11 16.95
N THR A 269 -9.89 1.31 16.42
CA THR A 269 -9.93 2.53 17.23
C THR A 269 -10.81 3.59 16.59
N SER A 270 -11.09 4.64 17.33
CA SER A 270 -11.89 5.80 16.93
C SER A 270 -11.05 7.08 16.96
N THR A 271 -11.50 8.13 16.29
CA THR A 271 -10.83 9.44 16.38
C THR A 271 -10.96 10.06 17.77
N GLU A 272 -11.99 9.71 18.54
CA GLU A 272 -12.11 10.11 19.96
C GLU A 272 -10.95 9.52 20.78
N ASP A 273 -10.68 8.24 20.67
CA ASP A 273 -9.55 7.60 21.37
C ASP A 273 -8.19 8.09 20.84
N LEU A 274 -8.06 8.25 19.50
CA LEU A 274 -6.83 8.73 18.88
C LEU A 274 -6.52 10.20 19.25
N GLU A 275 -7.48 10.99 19.69
CA GLU A 275 -7.22 12.31 20.28
C GLU A 275 -6.24 12.20 21.45
N HIS A 276 -6.44 11.24 22.34
CA HIS A 276 -5.55 10.99 23.47
C HIS A 276 -4.15 10.54 23.02
N TRP A 277 -4.10 9.65 22.02
CA TRP A 277 -2.85 9.18 21.43
C TRP A 277 -2.07 10.30 20.76
N ILE A 278 -2.70 11.13 19.93
CA ILE A 278 -2.07 12.25 19.24
C ILE A 278 -1.54 13.28 20.23
N LYS A 279 -2.33 13.64 21.26
CA LYS A 279 -1.88 14.55 22.32
C LYS A 279 -0.69 13.97 23.09
N PHE A 280 -0.69 12.67 23.35
CA PHE A 280 0.43 11.98 23.99
C PHE A 280 1.67 11.98 23.10
N GLN A 281 1.54 11.72 21.82
CA GLN A 281 2.68 11.73 20.88
C GLN A 281 3.29 13.12 20.68
N LEU A 282 2.47 14.17 20.67
CA LEU A 282 2.93 15.55 20.51
C LEU A 282 3.47 16.17 21.81
N ASN A 283 2.80 15.93 22.93
CA ASN A 283 3.09 16.54 24.24
C ASN A 283 3.05 15.49 25.35
N PRO A 284 3.99 14.53 25.34
CA PRO A 284 4.00 13.46 26.36
C PRO A 284 4.29 14.02 27.75
N PRO A 285 3.72 13.42 28.81
CA PRO A 285 4.15 13.68 30.20
C PRO A 285 5.67 13.46 30.35
N ASN A 286 6.32 14.19 31.26
CA ASN A 286 7.77 14.19 31.42
C ASN A 286 8.38 12.79 31.52
N LYS A 287 7.72 11.86 32.23
CA LYS A 287 8.18 10.46 32.38
C LYS A 287 8.23 9.67 31.07
N TYR A 288 7.50 10.10 30.03
CA TYR A 288 7.45 9.44 28.74
C TYR A 288 8.13 10.24 27.62
N LYS A 289 8.61 11.46 27.93
CA LYS A 289 9.18 12.37 26.92
C LYS A 289 10.34 11.73 26.15
N SER A 290 11.30 11.16 26.85
CA SER A 290 12.42 10.45 26.22
C SER A 290 11.97 9.24 25.38
N LEU A 291 10.96 8.51 25.85
CA LEU A 291 10.45 7.33 25.17
C LEU A 291 9.76 7.71 23.84
N VAL A 292 8.92 8.73 23.86
CA VAL A 292 8.26 9.22 22.62
C VAL A 292 9.28 9.79 21.65
N GLN A 293 10.24 10.58 22.13
CA GLN A 293 11.33 11.09 21.27
C GLN A 293 12.13 9.94 20.64
N GLN A 294 12.40 8.87 21.41
CA GLN A 294 13.08 7.69 20.88
C GLN A 294 12.23 6.96 19.83
N SER A 295 10.90 6.91 20.00
CA SER A 295 10.00 6.26 19.02
C SER A 295 9.96 6.98 17.68
N HIS A 296 10.24 8.28 17.65
CA HIS A 296 10.33 9.10 16.44
C HIS A 296 11.75 9.19 15.86
N LYS A 297 12.74 8.60 16.53
CA LYS A 297 14.15 8.64 16.10
C LYS A 297 14.39 7.67 14.94
N ASN A 298 14.99 8.18 13.86
CA ASN A 298 15.35 7.38 12.70
C ASN A 298 16.22 6.18 13.06
N LEU A 299 15.84 5.02 12.58
CA LEU A 299 16.57 3.75 12.74
C LEU A 299 17.15 3.27 11.41
N SER A 300 16.50 3.56 10.27
CA SER A 300 16.94 3.20 8.93
C SER A 300 16.59 4.29 7.93
N SER A 301 17.33 4.36 6.82
CA SER A 301 16.99 5.17 5.65
C SER A 301 15.95 4.44 4.80
N THR A 302 14.97 5.17 4.30
CA THR A 302 13.90 4.65 3.43
C THR A 302 14.11 5.12 1.99
N ILE A 303 15.20 4.66 1.36
CA ILE A 303 15.49 5.01 -0.04
C ILE A 303 14.35 4.53 -0.93
N GLY A 304 13.75 5.44 -1.69
CA GLY A 304 12.66 5.13 -2.62
C GLY A 304 11.25 5.24 -2.03
N GLU A 305 11.10 5.44 -0.72
CA GLU A 305 9.79 5.68 -0.13
C GLU A 305 9.38 7.16 -0.30
N PRO A 306 8.20 7.42 -0.90
CA PRO A 306 7.74 8.79 -1.13
C PRO A 306 7.53 9.55 0.18
N ASN A 307 8.01 10.79 0.22
CA ASN A 307 7.88 11.72 1.35
C ASN A 307 8.50 11.24 2.68
N ALA A 308 9.23 10.10 2.69
CA ALA A 308 9.92 9.59 3.85
C ALA A 308 11.43 9.57 3.60
N ASN A 309 12.21 10.07 4.57
CA ASN A 309 13.67 9.95 4.55
C ASN A 309 14.14 8.76 5.38
N ALA A 310 13.34 8.34 6.36
CA ALA A 310 13.71 7.27 7.26
C ALA A 310 12.48 6.57 7.89
N TYR A 311 12.76 5.41 8.50
CA TYR A 311 11.83 4.68 9.34
C TYR A 311 12.30 4.66 10.78
N ALA A 312 11.37 4.84 11.69
CA ALA A 312 11.54 4.81 13.13
C ALA A 312 10.82 3.60 13.74
N SER A 313 10.42 3.67 15.00
CA SER A 313 9.73 2.56 15.68
C SER A 313 8.22 2.55 15.37
N GLY A 314 7.83 2.12 14.18
CA GLY A 314 6.43 2.11 13.71
C GLY A 314 5.99 3.41 13.05
N TRP A 315 6.92 4.25 12.62
CA TRP A 315 6.68 5.52 11.96
C TRP A 315 7.62 5.73 10.79
N PHE A 316 7.10 6.28 9.70
CA PHE A 316 7.92 6.98 8.72
C PHE A 316 8.22 8.39 9.22
N THR A 317 9.37 8.92 8.83
CA THR A 317 9.78 10.29 9.18
C THR A 317 10.24 11.06 7.95
N ASN A 318 9.90 12.35 7.92
CA ASN A 318 10.48 13.31 7.02
C ASN A 318 11.17 14.40 7.83
N ASN A 319 12.51 14.38 7.84
CA ASN A 319 13.32 15.27 8.66
C ASN A 319 13.27 16.71 8.18
N ASP A 320 13.17 16.93 6.86
CA ASP A 320 13.18 18.26 6.26
C ASP A 320 11.93 19.06 6.67
N GLU A 321 10.82 18.33 6.85
CA GLU A 321 9.52 18.90 7.19
C GLU A 321 9.12 18.67 8.64
N HIS A 322 9.95 17.94 9.38
CA HIS A 322 9.68 17.54 10.75
C HIS A 322 8.39 16.74 10.92
N LEU A 323 8.07 15.89 9.93
CA LEU A 323 6.89 15.02 9.95
C LEU A 323 7.23 13.64 10.49
N VAL A 324 6.29 13.10 11.25
CA VAL A 324 6.24 11.71 11.71
C VAL A 324 4.87 11.17 11.31
N PHE A 325 4.82 10.11 10.51
CA PHE A 325 3.55 9.64 9.95
C PHE A 325 3.55 8.15 9.68
N HIS A 326 2.38 7.58 9.54
CA HIS A 326 2.19 6.25 9.00
C HIS A 326 0.84 6.16 8.28
N SER A 327 0.82 5.49 7.13
CA SER A 327 -0.41 5.07 6.46
C SER A 327 -0.83 3.69 6.96
N GLY A 328 -2.10 3.38 6.85
CA GLY A 328 -2.62 2.05 7.11
C GLY A 328 -3.54 1.61 5.99
N THR A 329 -3.34 0.41 5.47
CA THR A 329 -4.09 -0.15 4.36
C THR A 329 -4.45 -1.59 4.64
N LEU A 330 -5.76 -1.90 4.60
CA LEU A 330 -6.35 -3.23 4.52
C LEU A 330 -7.25 -3.26 3.28
N ASP A 331 -7.76 -4.41 2.91
CA ASP A 331 -8.62 -4.53 1.71
C ASP A 331 -9.84 -3.61 1.75
N ASN A 332 -10.36 -3.36 2.94
CA ASN A 332 -11.64 -2.69 3.17
C ASN A 332 -11.57 -1.49 4.15
N PHE A 333 -10.38 -1.10 4.58
CA PHE A 333 -10.12 0.07 5.42
C PHE A 333 -8.84 0.77 5.01
N SER A 334 -8.82 2.07 5.19
CA SER A 334 -7.60 2.86 5.13
C SER A 334 -7.54 3.89 6.24
N SER A 335 -6.34 4.19 6.68
CA SER A 335 -6.07 5.16 7.73
C SER A 335 -4.79 5.92 7.46
N PHE A 336 -4.68 7.10 8.03
CA PHE A 336 -3.44 7.87 8.01
C PHE A 336 -3.32 8.68 9.29
N ILE A 337 -2.15 8.61 9.92
CA ILE A 337 -1.78 9.46 11.05
C ILE A 337 -0.55 10.26 10.65
N LEU A 338 -0.65 11.59 10.76
CA LEU A 338 0.44 12.52 10.53
C LEU A 338 0.62 13.39 11.77
N LEU A 339 1.85 13.54 12.22
CA LEU A 339 2.27 14.41 13.33
C LEU A 339 3.32 15.40 12.82
N ASN A 340 3.23 16.63 13.25
CA ASN A 340 4.33 17.59 13.18
C ASN A 340 4.68 18.05 14.60
N PRO A 341 5.63 17.39 15.28
CA PRO A 341 6.01 17.75 16.65
C PRO A 341 6.58 19.17 16.79
N LYS A 342 7.24 19.69 15.74
CA LYS A 342 7.82 21.05 15.74
C LYS A 342 6.75 22.13 15.73
N GLN A 343 5.70 21.94 14.94
CA GLN A 343 4.58 22.88 14.83
C GLN A 343 3.39 22.50 15.71
N ASN A 344 3.54 21.43 16.50
CA ASN A 344 2.59 20.94 17.49
C ASN A 344 1.16 20.75 16.93
N TYR A 345 1.05 19.97 15.82
CA TYR A 345 -0.23 19.52 15.30
C TYR A 345 -0.18 18.04 14.84
N GLY A 346 -1.36 17.44 14.77
CA GLY A 346 -1.55 16.11 14.21
C GLY A 346 -2.86 16.00 13.45
N ILE A 347 -2.85 15.20 12.40
CA ILE A 347 -3.99 14.89 11.53
C ILE A 347 -4.20 13.38 11.54
N VAL A 348 -5.45 12.97 11.71
CA VAL A 348 -5.88 11.56 11.59
C VAL A 348 -7.03 11.49 10.61
N VAL A 349 -6.95 10.56 9.69
CA VAL A 349 -8.05 10.16 8.80
C VAL A 349 -8.26 8.67 8.92
N LEU A 350 -9.47 8.26 9.25
CA LEU A 350 -9.91 6.86 9.31
C LEU A 350 -11.06 6.68 8.32
N ALA A 351 -10.99 5.68 7.44
CA ALA A 351 -11.99 5.44 6.41
C ALA A 351 -12.35 3.95 6.30
N ASN A 352 -13.61 3.66 6.00
CA ASN A 352 -14.14 2.30 5.84
C ASN A 352 -14.11 1.82 4.38
N LEU A 353 -13.12 2.27 3.65
CA LEU A 353 -12.77 1.83 2.30
C LEU A 353 -11.25 1.93 2.14
N ASN A 354 -10.63 0.99 1.45
CA ASN A 354 -9.27 1.15 0.99
C ASN A 354 -9.24 2.17 -0.16
N SER A 355 -8.75 3.37 0.13
CA SER A 355 -8.75 4.48 -0.82
C SER A 355 -7.49 5.32 -0.72
N GLU A 356 -6.90 5.57 -1.87
CA GLU A 356 -5.78 6.51 -2.00
C GLU A 356 -6.18 7.97 -1.73
N TYR A 357 -7.46 8.27 -1.67
CA TYR A 357 -7.91 9.59 -1.26
C TYR A 357 -7.70 9.86 0.24
N VAL A 358 -7.41 8.83 1.05
CA VAL A 358 -7.03 9.02 2.45
C VAL A 358 -5.67 9.72 2.60
N PRO A 359 -4.56 9.24 2.00
CA PRO A 359 -3.30 9.99 2.01
C PRO A 359 -3.40 11.35 1.32
N LYS A 360 -4.14 11.48 0.20
CA LYS A 360 -4.38 12.77 -0.47
C LYS A 360 -5.09 13.77 0.43
N LEU A 361 -6.13 13.34 1.12
CA LEU A 361 -6.86 14.18 2.05
C LEU A 361 -5.95 14.69 3.15
N VAL A 362 -5.09 13.83 3.72
CA VAL A 362 -4.11 14.25 4.73
C VAL A 362 -3.14 15.28 4.15
N GLU A 363 -2.67 15.10 2.92
CA GLU A 363 -1.81 16.05 2.20
C GLU A 363 -2.50 17.40 2.00
N HIS A 364 -3.76 17.41 1.54
CA HIS A 364 -4.54 18.64 1.36
C HIS A 364 -4.76 19.36 2.70
N LEU A 365 -5.12 18.61 3.76
CA LEU A 365 -5.30 19.16 5.11
C LEU A 365 -3.98 19.69 5.67
N ASN A 366 -2.88 18.97 5.49
CA ASN A 366 -1.54 19.40 5.91
C ASN A 366 -1.13 20.70 5.21
N THR A 367 -1.32 20.78 3.90
CA THR A 367 -1.06 21.97 3.09
C THR A 367 -1.90 23.16 3.55
N GLN A 368 -3.19 22.95 3.82
CA GLN A 368 -4.09 23.97 4.30
C GLN A 368 -3.70 24.48 5.69
N LEU A 369 -3.25 23.59 6.59
CA LEU A 369 -2.83 23.98 7.94
C LEU A 369 -1.51 24.76 7.98
N LEU A 370 -0.63 24.51 7.00
CA LEU A 370 0.73 25.02 6.95
C LEU A 370 0.94 26.17 5.98
N ASN A 371 0.00 26.44 5.06
CA ASN A 371 0.20 27.34 3.91
C ASN A 371 1.42 26.95 3.05
N HIS A 372 1.74 25.65 2.96
CA HIS A 372 2.93 25.12 2.27
C HIS A 372 2.60 24.38 0.97
N LYS A 373 3.68 24.10 0.19
CA LYS A 373 3.64 23.45 -1.12
C LYS A 373 3.07 22.03 -1.04
N GLN A 374 2.35 21.63 -2.09
CA GLN A 374 1.83 20.28 -2.29
C GLN A 374 2.92 19.21 -2.24
N TYR A 375 2.67 18.16 -1.47
CA TYR A 375 3.42 16.91 -1.48
C TYR A 375 2.75 15.90 -2.40
N SER A 376 3.55 15.19 -3.21
CA SER A 376 3.04 14.08 -4.00
C SER A 376 3.68 12.78 -3.54
N THR A 377 2.87 11.83 -3.06
CA THR A 377 3.33 10.44 -2.88
C THR A 377 3.25 9.70 -4.21
N VAL A 378 4.10 8.68 -4.45
CA VAL A 378 3.95 7.82 -5.63
C VAL A 378 2.56 7.18 -5.63
N ALA A 379 2.05 6.77 -4.47
CA ALA A 379 0.68 6.31 -4.33
C ALA A 379 -0.33 7.40 -4.76
N SER A 380 -0.20 8.65 -4.31
CA SER A 380 -1.10 9.73 -4.70
C SER A 380 -1.00 10.07 -6.20
N VAL A 381 0.19 9.98 -6.79
CA VAL A 381 0.38 10.17 -8.24
C VAL A 381 -0.25 9.04 -9.04
N LEU A 382 0.02 7.78 -8.67
CA LEU A 382 -0.55 6.62 -9.36
C LEU A 382 -2.08 6.61 -9.27
N ASN A 383 -2.61 7.01 -8.18
CA ASN A 383 -4.04 6.97 -7.89
C ASN A 383 -4.80 8.23 -8.36
N ALA A 384 -4.12 9.39 -8.45
CA ALA A 384 -4.66 10.53 -9.21
C ALA A 384 -4.96 10.18 -10.67
N HIS A 385 -4.36 9.09 -11.16
CA HIS A 385 -4.48 8.61 -12.53
C HIS A 385 -5.30 7.30 -12.64
N LYS A 386 -6.05 6.92 -11.60
CA LYS A 386 -6.86 5.69 -11.57
C LYS A 386 -7.84 5.58 -12.74
N ASP A 387 -8.56 6.67 -13.05
CA ASP A 387 -9.49 6.70 -14.19
C ASP A 387 -8.74 6.52 -15.51
N GLN A 388 -7.50 7.03 -15.60
CA GLN A 388 -6.64 6.82 -16.77
C GLN A 388 -6.18 5.37 -16.89
N PHE A 389 -5.84 4.71 -15.78
CA PHE A 389 -5.52 3.29 -15.78
C PHE A 389 -6.72 2.44 -16.23
N ASN A 390 -7.93 2.77 -15.79
CA ASN A 390 -9.14 2.11 -16.25
C ASN A 390 -9.37 2.31 -17.75
N ILE A 391 -9.18 3.54 -18.27
CA ILE A 391 -9.28 3.82 -19.71
C ILE A 391 -8.22 3.03 -20.48
N VAL A 392 -6.97 3.00 -20.01
CA VAL A 392 -5.91 2.20 -20.63
C VAL A 392 -6.25 0.72 -20.61
N THR A 393 -6.79 0.19 -19.51
CA THR A 393 -7.25 -1.18 -19.40
C THR A 393 -8.31 -1.52 -20.44
N VAL A 394 -9.32 -0.66 -20.61
CA VAL A 394 -10.37 -0.81 -21.64
C VAL A 394 -9.78 -0.78 -23.05
N LEU A 395 -8.88 0.17 -23.33
CA LEU A 395 -8.20 0.26 -24.63
C LEU A 395 -7.36 -0.98 -24.92
N MET A 396 -6.58 -1.48 -23.96
CA MET A 396 -5.76 -2.68 -24.12
C MET A 396 -6.64 -3.93 -24.30
N THR A 397 -7.72 -4.06 -23.55
CA THR A 397 -8.70 -5.15 -23.73
C THR A 397 -9.33 -5.11 -25.13
N THR A 398 -9.66 -3.93 -25.63
CA THR A 398 -10.17 -3.76 -27.00
C THR A 398 -9.13 -4.19 -28.04
N LEU A 399 -7.86 -3.82 -27.84
CA LEU A 399 -6.77 -4.25 -28.73
C LEU A 399 -6.57 -5.79 -28.71
N ILE A 400 -6.68 -6.41 -27.54
CA ILE A 400 -6.63 -7.88 -27.42
C ILE A 400 -7.75 -8.52 -28.25
N LEU A 401 -8.98 -8.03 -28.12
CA LEU A 401 -10.13 -8.54 -28.88
C LEU A 401 -9.94 -8.38 -30.38
N LEU A 402 -9.48 -7.20 -30.83
CA LEU A 402 -9.20 -6.94 -32.25
C LEU A 402 -8.07 -7.85 -32.77
N ALA A 403 -7.01 -8.03 -32.00
CA ALA A 403 -5.90 -8.94 -32.35
C ALA A 403 -6.38 -10.39 -32.45
N PHE A 404 -7.25 -10.82 -31.53
CA PHE A 404 -7.85 -12.16 -31.56
C PHE A 404 -8.76 -12.36 -32.76
N ILE A 405 -9.67 -11.43 -33.03
CA ILE A 405 -10.58 -11.48 -34.21
C ILE A 405 -9.75 -11.53 -35.50
N PHE A 406 -8.74 -10.68 -35.61
CA PHE A 406 -7.87 -10.68 -36.78
C PHE A 406 -7.10 -11.99 -36.93
N SER A 407 -6.54 -12.51 -35.84
CA SER A 407 -5.82 -13.79 -35.85
C SER A 407 -6.73 -14.96 -36.22
N ALA A 408 -7.96 -14.99 -35.69
CA ALA A 408 -8.97 -15.96 -36.03
C ALA A 408 -9.37 -15.86 -37.53
N TYR A 409 -9.53 -14.64 -38.05
CA TYR A 409 -9.79 -14.42 -39.48
C TYR A 409 -8.63 -14.92 -40.34
N ARG A 410 -7.36 -14.68 -39.96
CA ARG A 410 -6.18 -15.21 -40.67
C ARG A 410 -6.14 -16.74 -40.61
N ALA A 411 -6.41 -17.36 -39.47
CA ALA A 411 -6.50 -18.81 -39.32
C ALA A 411 -7.61 -19.41 -40.23
N TRP A 412 -8.79 -18.73 -40.28
CA TRP A 412 -9.86 -19.10 -41.19
C TRP A 412 -9.43 -19.05 -42.66
N GLN A 413 -8.73 -17.94 -43.07
CA GLN A 413 -8.17 -17.82 -44.43
C GLN A 413 -7.17 -18.95 -44.76
N MET A 414 -6.28 -19.32 -43.80
CA MET A 414 -5.38 -20.46 -43.97
C MET A 414 -6.13 -21.75 -44.14
N ARG A 415 -7.14 -22.04 -43.32
CA ARG A 415 -7.97 -23.27 -43.38
C ARG A 415 -8.73 -23.38 -44.69
N HIS A 416 -9.08 -22.27 -45.32
CA HIS A 416 -9.78 -22.25 -46.64
C HIS A 416 -8.84 -22.08 -47.84
N GLY A 417 -7.53 -22.28 -47.63
CA GLY A 417 -6.54 -22.21 -48.70
C GLY A 417 -6.36 -20.84 -49.37
N LYS A 418 -6.82 -19.74 -48.73
CA LYS A 418 -6.68 -18.37 -49.25
C LYS A 418 -5.32 -17.76 -49.02
N ILE A 419 -4.62 -18.24 -48.01
CA ILE A 419 -3.26 -17.84 -47.63
C ILE A 419 -2.45 -19.06 -47.18
N ILE A 420 -1.13 -19.00 -47.42
CA ILE A 420 -0.18 -20.05 -47.00
C ILE A 420 0.93 -19.46 -46.15
N LEU A 421 1.55 -20.28 -45.31
CA LEU A 421 2.73 -19.90 -44.54
C LEU A 421 3.93 -19.70 -45.48
N ARG A 422 4.61 -18.59 -45.31
CA ARG A 422 5.85 -18.30 -46.05
C ARG A 422 7.05 -18.59 -45.16
N LYS A 423 8.09 -19.25 -45.71
CA LYS A 423 9.38 -19.40 -45.04
C LYS A 423 9.95 -18.01 -44.71
N SER A 424 10.11 -17.67 -43.44
CA SER A 424 10.72 -16.42 -43.02
C SER A 424 12.25 -16.45 -43.18
N LYS A 425 12.84 -15.30 -43.45
CA LYS A 425 14.30 -15.17 -43.34
C LYS A 425 14.69 -15.17 -41.87
N LEU A 426 15.77 -15.86 -41.52
CA LEU A 426 16.32 -15.92 -40.16
C LEU A 426 16.49 -14.50 -39.55
N THR A 427 16.94 -13.54 -40.38
CA THR A 427 17.09 -12.14 -39.98
C THR A 427 15.80 -11.50 -39.48
N THR A 428 14.66 -11.81 -40.11
CA THR A 428 13.36 -11.30 -39.69
C THR A 428 12.94 -11.88 -38.33
N PHE A 429 13.17 -13.18 -38.15
CA PHE A 429 12.90 -13.85 -36.86
C PHE A 429 13.78 -13.27 -35.74
N LEU A 430 15.07 -13.10 -35.98
CA LEU A 430 16.00 -12.51 -35.00
C LEU A 430 15.63 -11.07 -34.63
N SER A 431 15.23 -10.24 -35.61
CA SER A 431 14.79 -8.86 -35.32
C SER A 431 13.55 -8.84 -34.41
N TRP A 432 12.62 -9.75 -34.61
CA TRP A 432 11.43 -9.86 -33.75
C TRP A 432 11.78 -10.38 -32.35
N LEU A 433 12.67 -11.34 -32.26
CA LEU A 433 13.15 -11.86 -30.98
C LEU A 433 13.85 -10.74 -30.17
N THR A 434 14.68 -9.94 -30.83
CA THR A 434 15.33 -8.79 -30.20
C THR A 434 14.31 -7.75 -29.69
N LEU A 435 13.27 -7.46 -30.49
CA LEU A 435 12.21 -6.55 -30.08
C LEU A 435 11.42 -7.08 -28.86
N CYS A 436 11.11 -8.39 -28.85
CA CYS A 436 10.44 -9.03 -27.71
C CYS A 436 11.28 -8.94 -26.43
N ILE A 437 12.59 -9.23 -26.55
CA ILE A 437 13.52 -9.13 -25.41
C ILE A 437 13.60 -7.70 -24.92
N ALA A 438 13.69 -6.71 -25.82
CA ALA A 438 13.73 -5.29 -25.45
C ALA A 438 12.46 -4.86 -24.71
N ILE A 439 11.27 -5.26 -25.19
CA ILE A 439 10.00 -5.00 -24.52
C ILE A 439 9.95 -5.69 -23.15
N ALA A 440 10.38 -6.95 -23.04
CA ALA A 440 10.41 -7.67 -21.78
C ALA A 440 11.34 -7.01 -20.74
N LEU A 441 12.52 -6.52 -21.19
CA LEU A 441 13.45 -5.80 -20.33
C LEU A 441 12.90 -4.46 -19.85
N ILE A 442 12.22 -3.70 -20.73
CA ILE A 442 11.55 -2.45 -20.36
C ILE A 442 10.46 -2.71 -19.33
N LEU A 443 9.65 -3.73 -19.55
CA LEU A 443 8.58 -4.11 -18.63
C LEU A 443 9.14 -4.62 -17.29
N TYR A 444 10.23 -5.38 -17.32
CA TYR A 444 10.93 -5.82 -16.11
C TYR A 444 11.48 -4.65 -15.29
N ALA A 445 12.00 -3.62 -15.96
CA ALA A 445 12.54 -2.42 -15.34
C ALA A 445 11.46 -1.40 -14.89
N LEU A 446 10.18 -1.62 -15.26
CA LEU A 446 9.11 -0.66 -15.01
C LEU A 446 8.92 -0.32 -13.51
N PRO A 447 8.94 -1.27 -12.55
CA PRO A 447 8.86 -0.94 -11.13
C PRO A 447 10.01 -0.07 -10.65
N TYR A 448 11.22 -0.33 -11.13
CA TYR A 448 12.38 0.50 -10.80
C TYR A 448 12.22 1.93 -11.34
N LEU A 449 11.73 2.08 -12.57
CA LEU A 449 11.51 3.39 -13.19
C LEU A 449 10.38 4.18 -12.53
N ILE A 450 9.35 3.51 -12.02
CA ILE A 450 8.14 4.15 -11.45
C ILE A 450 8.25 4.29 -9.93
N LEU A 451 8.80 3.29 -9.24
CA LEU A 451 8.75 3.16 -7.79
C LEU A 451 10.14 3.19 -7.12
N GLY A 452 11.21 3.22 -7.91
CA GLY A 452 12.59 3.14 -7.41
C GLY A 452 12.94 1.78 -6.76
N SER A 453 12.12 0.74 -6.96
CA SER A 453 12.29 -0.59 -6.38
C SER A 453 12.28 -1.67 -7.45
N ASN A 454 13.18 -2.66 -7.34
CA ASN A 454 13.23 -3.83 -8.23
C ASN A 454 12.30 -4.98 -7.79
N ASN A 455 11.56 -4.80 -6.70
CA ASN A 455 10.75 -5.87 -6.12
C ASN A 455 9.36 -5.94 -6.78
N TRP A 456 9.20 -6.81 -7.78
CA TRP A 456 7.93 -7.08 -8.44
C TRP A 456 6.88 -7.69 -7.50
N SER A 457 7.29 -8.51 -6.54
CA SER A 457 6.38 -9.11 -5.57
C SER A 457 5.74 -8.03 -4.70
N PHE A 458 6.54 -7.08 -4.19
CA PHE A 458 6.03 -5.90 -3.48
C PHE A 458 5.04 -5.11 -4.35
N VAL A 459 5.42 -4.83 -5.61
CA VAL A 459 4.57 -4.10 -6.56
C VAL A 459 3.24 -4.81 -6.78
N LEU A 460 3.27 -6.12 -7.04
CA LEU A 460 2.05 -6.92 -7.28
C LEU A 460 1.19 -7.10 -6.02
N THR A 461 1.79 -7.12 -4.83
CA THR A 461 1.05 -7.25 -3.58
C THR A 461 0.33 -5.95 -3.20
N TRP A 462 1.02 -4.80 -3.34
CA TRP A 462 0.56 -3.54 -2.78
C TRP A 462 -0.04 -2.55 -3.78
N LEU A 463 0.04 -2.80 -5.10
CA LEU A 463 -0.59 -1.94 -6.09
C LEU A 463 -2.12 -2.08 -6.07
N PRO A 464 -2.85 -0.97 -6.29
CA PRO A 464 -4.28 -1.00 -6.57
C PRO A 464 -4.64 -1.97 -7.69
N ILE A 465 -5.79 -2.64 -7.57
CA ILE A 465 -6.24 -3.66 -8.53
C ILE A 465 -6.31 -3.10 -9.96
N GLU A 466 -6.64 -1.84 -10.12
CA GLU A 466 -6.72 -1.17 -11.42
C GLU A 466 -5.37 -1.11 -12.13
N ILE A 467 -4.30 -0.87 -11.38
CA ILE A 467 -2.94 -0.85 -11.93
C ILE A 467 -2.49 -2.28 -12.26
N LYS A 468 -2.79 -3.24 -11.41
CA LYS A 468 -2.52 -4.67 -11.69
C LYS A 468 -3.22 -5.10 -12.97
N LEU A 469 -4.52 -4.77 -13.14
CA LEU A 469 -5.29 -5.07 -14.34
C LEU A 469 -4.71 -4.36 -15.57
N THR A 470 -4.33 -3.09 -15.46
CA THR A 470 -3.71 -2.33 -16.56
C THR A 470 -2.40 -2.97 -17.00
N LEU A 471 -1.53 -3.32 -16.06
CA LEU A 471 -0.27 -4.00 -16.37
C LEU A 471 -0.52 -5.34 -17.04
N THR A 472 -1.38 -6.17 -16.45
CA THR A 472 -1.72 -7.51 -17.00
C THR A 472 -2.33 -7.42 -18.40
N THR A 473 -3.30 -6.54 -18.62
CA THR A 473 -3.93 -6.36 -19.93
C THR A 473 -2.95 -5.77 -20.94
N THR A 474 -2.05 -4.88 -20.53
CA THR A 474 -0.99 -4.35 -21.41
C THR A 474 -0.03 -5.47 -21.85
N PHE A 475 0.38 -6.36 -20.95
CA PHE A 475 1.21 -7.52 -21.30
C PHE A 475 0.51 -8.43 -22.31
N ILE A 476 -0.75 -8.78 -22.05
CA ILE A 476 -1.54 -9.64 -22.94
C ILE A 476 -1.76 -8.97 -24.31
N ALA A 477 -2.02 -7.65 -24.33
CA ALA A 477 -2.21 -6.90 -25.57
C ALA A 477 -0.93 -6.91 -26.42
N LEU A 478 0.23 -6.62 -25.83
CA LEU A 478 1.52 -6.65 -26.51
C LEU A 478 1.82 -8.03 -27.08
N PHE A 479 1.58 -9.08 -26.31
CA PHE A 479 1.79 -10.46 -26.76
C PHE A 479 0.82 -10.86 -27.89
N SER A 480 -0.46 -10.48 -27.79
CA SER A 480 -1.48 -10.74 -28.83
C SER A 480 -1.16 -9.99 -30.12
N MET A 481 -0.71 -8.73 -30.03
CA MET A 481 -0.25 -7.96 -31.18
C MET A 481 0.97 -8.60 -31.83
N LEU A 482 1.93 -9.10 -31.05
CA LEU A 482 3.10 -9.78 -31.55
C LEU A 482 2.72 -11.03 -32.37
N ILE A 483 1.83 -11.89 -31.85
CA ILE A 483 1.30 -13.05 -32.58
C ILE A 483 0.64 -12.60 -33.89
N THR A 484 -0.18 -11.56 -33.84
CA THR A 484 -0.86 -11.02 -35.01
C THR A 484 0.10 -10.57 -36.09
N ILE A 485 1.14 -9.84 -35.69
CA ILE A 485 2.20 -9.35 -36.60
C ILE A 485 2.96 -10.52 -37.20
N LEU A 486 3.33 -11.53 -36.39
CA LEU A 486 3.98 -12.75 -36.87
C LEU A 486 3.11 -13.48 -37.91
N LEU A 487 1.82 -13.61 -37.66
CA LEU A 487 0.89 -14.20 -38.63
C LEU A 487 0.82 -13.42 -39.95
N VAL A 488 0.86 -12.09 -39.90
CA VAL A 488 0.85 -11.25 -41.10
C VAL A 488 2.13 -11.37 -41.89
N LEU A 489 3.27 -11.38 -41.21
CA LEU A 489 4.59 -11.43 -41.87
C LEU A 489 4.90 -12.79 -42.47
N HIS A 490 4.35 -13.87 -41.91
CA HIS A 490 4.66 -15.25 -42.31
C HIS A 490 3.57 -15.87 -43.18
N THR A 491 2.58 -15.10 -43.64
CA THR A 491 1.54 -15.58 -44.53
C THR A 491 1.46 -14.75 -45.81
N THR A 492 1.22 -15.40 -46.94
CA THR A 492 1.02 -14.77 -48.25
C THR A 492 -0.27 -15.25 -48.88
N THR A 493 -0.94 -14.34 -49.63
CA THR A 493 -2.11 -14.73 -50.46
C THR A 493 -1.68 -15.61 -51.59
N ILE A 494 -2.46 -16.67 -51.87
CA ILE A 494 -2.28 -17.49 -53.05
C ILE A 494 -2.81 -16.63 -54.24
N LYS A 495 -1.89 -16.25 -55.15
CA LYS A 495 -2.34 -15.72 -56.43
C LYS A 495 -3.01 -16.85 -57.18
N LYS A 496 -4.31 -16.76 -57.48
CA LYS A 496 -4.94 -17.62 -58.44
C LYS A 496 -4.22 -17.46 -59.77
N PRO A 497 -3.95 -18.59 -60.48
CA PRO A 497 -3.36 -18.52 -61.79
C PRO A 497 -4.23 -17.78 -62.78
#